data_8376bbef76eef557e3242b1e97b4f21b
#
_entry.id   8376bbef76eef557e3242b1e97b4f21b
#
_cell.length_a   1.000
_cell.length_b   1.000
_cell.length_c   1.000
_cell.angle_alpha   90.00
_cell.angle_beta   90.00
_cell.angle_gamma   90.00
#
_symmetry.space_group_name_H-M   'P 1'
#
loop_
_entity.id
_entity.type
_entity.pdbx_description
1 polymer ?
#
loop_
_entity_poly.entity_id
_entity_poly.type
_entity_poly.pdbx_seq_one_letter_code
_entity_poly.pdbx_strand_id
1 'polypeptide(L)'
;MVTILMATYHGDKYLVAQLDSILAQTYQNWELIIRDDNSKDATQQIITDYLSKDKRIRQIKSGNLHGTACRNFSQLFDWAYQENKQYILFADQDDVWLPNKIEQSLQHIEEEEKKYGEKTPLVKYSKFKFIDGEGNPIHTLLKLPANLSLKVLLTENYAWGCTMILNRAAIDLIKHIPPESVNHDYYIALVVSAFGRVSLIDKALVLYRQHQDNVSGNVDKMSFSSRFKRYFKDSAVMIKPLTENYRLVKSFYERYSSRLPQAQRLLIAGFLAAYQAGFFELLKTLFKFGIFKIGLGKNLVYIYTLFLYRKAVVDDVYNSSKK
;
A
#
# COMPACT_ATOMS: atom_id res chain seq x y z
N MET A 1 6.94 22.06 1.52
CA MET A 1 8.00 21.02 1.67
C MET A 1 7.35 19.65 1.64
N VAL A 2 7.94 18.68 0.95
CA VAL A 2 7.46 17.30 0.84
C VAL A 2 8.38 16.40 1.66
N THR A 3 7.80 15.49 2.46
CA THR A 3 8.57 14.53 3.29
C THR A 3 8.51 13.15 2.64
N ILE A 4 9.67 12.55 2.42
CA ILE A 4 9.80 11.20 1.88
C ILE A 4 10.11 10.26 3.05
N LEU A 5 9.34 9.20 3.18
CA LEU A 5 9.51 8.17 4.21
C LEU A 5 10.07 6.92 3.55
N MET A 6 11.29 6.52 3.94
CA MET A 6 11.98 5.36 3.39
C MET A 6 12.22 4.31 4.47
N ALA A 7 11.70 3.12 4.24
CA ALA A 7 11.96 1.94 5.06
C ALA A 7 13.06 1.10 4.43
N THR A 8 14.09 0.71 5.21
CA THR A 8 15.17 -0.14 4.73
C THR A 8 15.35 -1.38 5.60
N TYR A 9 15.73 -2.48 4.97
CA TYR A 9 16.15 -3.73 5.58
C TYR A 9 16.91 -4.58 4.57
N HIS A 10 18.22 -4.84 4.81
CA HIS A 10 19.11 -5.59 3.91
C HIS A 10 18.99 -5.13 2.43
N GLY A 11 19.16 -3.81 2.21
CA GLY A 11 18.90 -3.15 0.94
C GLY A 11 20.15 -2.77 0.15
N ASP A 12 21.35 -3.17 0.58
CA ASP A 12 22.63 -2.69 0.05
C ASP A 12 22.74 -2.78 -1.48
N LYS A 13 22.13 -3.80 -2.07
CA LYS A 13 22.18 -4.04 -3.51
C LYS A 13 21.55 -2.94 -4.38
N TYR A 14 20.47 -2.31 -3.90
CA TYR A 14 19.68 -1.39 -4.73
C TYR A 14 19.54 0.02 -4.13
N LEU A 15 19.84 0.19 -2.84
CA LEU A 15 19.61 1.42 -2.09
C LEU A 15 20.32 2.64 -2.70
N VAL A 16 21.54 2.45 -3.23
CA VAL A 16 22.29 3.52 -3.91
C VAL A 16 21.51 4.08 -5.08
N ALA A 17 20.98 3.22 -5.95
CA ALA A 17 20.21 3.66 -7.12
C ALA A 17 18.94 4.42 -6.73
N GLN A 18 18.28 3.99 -5.66
CA GLN A 18 17.08 4.66 -5.14
C GLN A 18 17.42 6.02 -4.54
N LEU A 19 18.47 6.12 -3.70
CA LEU A 19 18.91 7.39 -3.10
C LEU A 19 19.37 8.39 -4.16
N ASP A 20 20.14 7.95 -5.16
CA ASP A 20 20.56 8.81 -6.27
C ASP A 20 19.35 9.32 -7.07
N SER A 21 18.33 8.50 -7.27
CA SER A 21 17.10 8.91 -7.96
C SER A 21 16.30 9.97 -7.19
N ILE A 22 16.36 9.95 -5.86
CA ILE A 22 15.74 10.97 -4.99
C ILE A 22 16.56 12.26 -5.02
N LEU A 23 17.87 12.17 -4.99
CA LEU A 23 18.75 13.35 -5.12
C LEU A 23 18.57 14.05 -6.47
N ALA A 24 18.30 13.30 -7.54
CA ALA A 24 18.09 13.80 -8.90
C ALA A 24 16.70 14.39 -9.18
N GLN A 25 15.83 14.53 -8.17
CA GLN A 25 14.48 15.06 -8.37
C GLN A 25 14.51 16.54 -8.78
N THR A 26 13.63 16.93 -9.71
CA THR A 26 13.49 18.33 -10.19
C THR A 26 13.01 19.28 -9.11
N TYR A 27 12.06 18.83 -8.28
CA TYR A 27 11.57 19.57 -7.13
C TYR A 27 12.53 19.45 -5.96
N GLN A 28 13.08 20.57 -5.46
CA GLN A 28 14.18 20.58 -4.49
C GLN A 28 13.75 20.77 -3.03
N ASN A 29 12.50 21.20 -2.76
CA ASN A 29 12.02 21.47 -1.39
C ASN A 29 11.44 20.21 -0.75
N TRP A 30 12.30 19.21 -0.53
CA TRP A 30 11.96 17.93 0.11
C TRP A 30 12.95 17.59 1.24
N GLU A 31 12.53 16.68 2.10
CA GLU A 31 13.37 15.98 3.06
C GLU A 31 13.14 14.47 2.95
N LEU A 32 14.15 13.67 3.23
CA LEU A 32 14.10 12.21 3.26
C LEU A 32 14.35 11.72 4.67
N ILE A 33 13.42 10.96 5.21
CA ILE A 33 13.52 10.33 6.52
C ILE A 33 13.65 8.82 6.32
N ILE A 34 14.80 8.29 6.73
CA ILE A 34 15.13 6.87 6.61
C ILE A 34 14.97 6.20 7.98
N ARG A 35 14.36 5.03 7.99
CA ARG A 35 14.38 4.13 9.14
C ARG A 35 14.86 2.75 8.69
N ASP A 36 15.97 2.33 9.24
CA ASP A 36 16.52 1.01 8.98
C ASP A 36 16.07 0.00 10.04
N ASP A 37 15.69 -1.19 9.63
CA ASP A 37 15.19 -2.26 10.51
C ASP A 37 16.32 -3.20 10.99
N ASN A 38 17.46 -2.64 11.42
CA ASN A 38 18.63 -3.36 11.92
C ASN A 38 19.34 -4.23 10.85
N SER A 39 19.57 -3.68 9.68
CA SER A 39 20.33 -4.34 8.60
C SER A 39 21.73 -4.78 9.07
N LYS A 40 22.19 -5.92 8.56
CA LYS A 40 23.50 -6.50 8.88
C LYS A 40 24.44 -6.52 7.67
N ASP A 41 23.99 -6.07 6.53
CA ASP A 41 24.74 -5.86 5.29
C ASP A 41 25.30 -4.43 5.22
N ALA A 42 25.72 -3.97 4.04
CA ALA A 42 26.27 -2.63 3.86
C ALA A 42 25.22 -1.50 3.88
N THR A 43 23.92 -1.79 4.12
CA THR A 43 22.85 -0.79 4.13
C THR A 43 23.15 0.39 5.06
N GLN A 44 23.60 0.15 6.30
CA GLN A 44 23.90 1.21 7.27
C GLN A 44 25.07 2.09 6.83
N GLN A 45 26.10 1.51 6.20
CA GLN A 45 27.22 2.28 5.66
C GLN A 45 26.75 3.21 4.53
N ILE A 46 25.95 2.68 3.60
CA ILE A 46 25.34 3.47 2.51
C ILE A 46 24.54 4.64 3.07
N ILE A 47 23.65 4.39 4.05
CA ILE A 47 22.86 5.45 4.68
C ILE A 47 23.77 6.52 5.28
N THR A 48 24.81 6.13 6.03
CA THR A 48 25.76 7.05 6.66
C THR A 48 26.47 7.94 5.64
N ASP A 49 26.86 7.38 4.51
CA ASP A 49 27.51 8.12 3.43
C ASP A 49 26.57 9.17 2.83
N TYR A 50 25.27 8.84 2.63
CA TYR A 50 24.28 9.79 2.11
C TYR A 50 23.87 10.86 3.13
N LEU A 51 23.81 10.54 4.41
CA LEU A 51 23.61 11.53 5.48
C LEU A 51 24.72 12.60 5.48
N SER A 52 25.95 12.23 5.13
CA SER A 52 27.07 13.18 5.03
C SER A 52 27.02 14.04 3.76
N LYS A 53 26.44 13.50 2.66
CA LYS A 53 26.37 14.18 1.35
C LYS A 53 25.28 15.24 1.27
N ASP A 54 24.11 15.01 1.93
CA ASP A 54 22.95 15.90 1.80
C ASP A 54 22.20 16.06 3.13
N LYS A 55 22.13 17.28 3.63
CA LYS A 55 21.48 17.62 4.92
C LYS A 55 19.94 17.43 4.91
N ARG A 56 19.34 17.24 3.75
CA ARG A 56 17.90 16.92 3.61
C ARG A 56 17.61 15.46 3.96
N ILE A 57 18.62 14.62 3.99
CA ILE A 57 18.53 13.21 4.38
C ILE A 57 18.76 13.09 5.88
N ARG A 58 17.86 12.42 6.57
CA ARG A 58 17.96 12.17 8.02
C ARG A 58 17.56 10.73 8.30
N GLN A 59 18.17 10.15 9.34
CA GLN A 59 17.79 8.83 9.83
C GLN A 59 17.13 8.96 11.21
N ILE A 60 16.00 8.30 11.41
CA ILE A 60 15.40 8.14 12.73
C ILE A 60 15.84 6.82 13.36
N LYS A 61 15.92 6.80 14.69
CA LYS A 61 16.34 5.59 15.42
C LYS A 61 15.35 4.45 15.19
N SER A 62 15.88 3.25 15.05
CA SER A 62 15.08 2.03 15.13
C SER A 62 14.43 1.95 16.51
N GLY A 63 13.08 1.93 16.54
CA GLY A 63 12.33 1.63 17.75
C GLY A 63 12.30 0.12 18.00
N ASN A 64 11.45 -0.34 18.92
CA ASN A 64 11.36 -1.75 19.31
C ASN A 64 10.49 -2.62 18.35
N LEU A 65 9.89 -2.03 17.31
CA LEU A 65 9.05 -2.75 16.34
C LEU A 65 9.89 -3.12 15.10
N HIS A 66 10.18 -4.41 14.96
CA HIS A 66 10.99 -4.97 13.89
C HIS A 66 10.23 -6.08 13.14
N GLY A 67 10.76 -6.45 11.97
CA GLY A 67 10.46 -7.71 11.30
C GLY A 67 9.49 -7.65 10.13
N THR A 68 8.89 -6.49 9.79
CA THR A 68 8.09 -6.34 8.57
C THR A 68 8.18 -4.92 7.99
N ALA A 69 8.07 -4.81 6.66
CA ALA A 69 7.99 -3.49 6.00
C ALA A 69 6.85 -2.63 6.57
N CYS A 70 5.68 -3.22 6.85
CA CYS A 70 4.56 -2.49 7.44
C CYS A 70 4.91 -1.89 8.81
N ARG A 71 5.59 -2.63 9.68
CA ARG A 71 6.05 -2.12 10.99
C ARG A 71 7.06 -0.99 10.84
N ASN A 72 7.96 -1.11 9.88
CA ASN A 72 8.94 -0.08 9.57
C ASN A 72 8.25 1.20 9.10
N PHE A 73 7.36 1.12 8.12
CA PHE A 73 6.57 2.26 7.63
C PHE A 73 5.59 2.82 8.66
N SER A 74 5.04 2.00 9.56
CA SER A 74 4.18 2.48 10.66
C SER A 74 4.91 3.48 11.55
N GLN A 75 6.16 3.19 11.94
CA GLN A 75 6.95 4.10 12.77
C GLN A 75 7.37 5.38 12.03
N LEU A 76 7.68 5.28 10.74
CA LEU A 76 7.93 6.45 9.88
C LEU A 76 6.68 7.34 9.78
N PHE A 77 5.51 6.72 9.63
CA PHE A 77 4.24 7.44 9.56
C PHE A 77 3.91 8.13 10.89
N ASP A 78 4.12 7.46 12.02
CA ASP A 78 3.92 8.03 13.36
C ASP A 78 4.83 9.24 13.58
N TRP A 79 6.08 9.15 13.17
CA TRP A 79 7.02 10.26 13.17
C TRP A 79 6.51 11.42 12.31
N ALA A 80 6.07 11.17 11.09
CA ALA A 80 5.56 12.20 10.18
C ALA A 80 4.28 12.89 10.73
N TYR A 81 3.41 12.13 11.39
CA TYR A 81 2.23 12.68 12.08
C TYR A 81 2.64 13.60 13.23
N GLN A 82 3.56 13.17 14.11
CA GLN A 82 4.06 13.93 15.27
C GLN A 82 4.78 15.21 14.84
N GLU A 83 5.59 15.14 13.79
CA GLU A 83 6.32 16.28 13.20
C GLU A 83 5.45 17.20 12.32
N ASN A 84 4.14 16.97 12.29
CA ASN A 84 3.16 17.81 11.59
C ASN A 84 3.45 18.00 10.09
N LYS A 85 3.88 16.92 9.40
CA LYS A 85 4.23 16.98 7.97
C LYS A 85 3.00 17.20 7.10
N GLN A 86 3.14 18.02 6.04
CA GLN A 86 2.01 18.43 5.18
C GLN A 86 1.74 17.43 4.05
N TYR A 87 2.81 16.99 3.38
CA TYR A 87 2.75 16.00 2.31
C TYR A 87 3.77 14.92 2.56
N ILE A 88 3.36 13.66 2.44
CA ILE A 88 4.26 12.51 2.57
C ILE A 88 4.21 11.62 1.33
N LEU A 89 5.38 11.12 0.93
CA LEU A 89 5.58 10.04 -0.04
C LEU A 89 6.25 8.87 0.66
N PHE A 90 5.98 7.65 0.19
CA PHE A 90 6.69 6.46 0.63
C PHE A 90 7.71 6.03 -0.42
N ALA A 91 8.86 5.57 0.00
CA ALA A 91 9.92 5.05 -0.85
C ALA A 91 10.34 3.66 -0.37
N ASP A 92 10.24 2.68 -1.26
CA ASP A 92 10.89 1.39 -1.06
C ASP A 92 12.39 1.53 -1.39
N GLN A 93 13.24 0.66 -0.82
CA GLN A 93 14.70 0.77 -0.93
C GLN A 93 15.28 0.32 -2.28
N ASP A 94 14.47 -0.30 -3.12
CA ASP A 94 14.87 -1.09 -4.30
C ASP A 94 14.32 -0.58 -5.63
N ASP A 95 13.51 0.49 -5.60
CA ASP A 95 12.96 1.15 -6.78
C ASP A 95 13.91 2.20 -7.38
N VAL A 96 13.47 2.86 -8.46
CA VAL A 96 14.08 4.06 -9.00
C VAL A 96 12.99 5.08 -9.33
N TRP A 97 13.10 6.29 -8.78
CA TRP A 97 12.15 7.36 -9.07
C TRP A 97 12.48 8.09 -10.37
N LEU A 98 11.47 8.40 -11.17
CA LEU A 98 11.67 9.28 -12.31
C LEU A 98 11.89 10.73 -11.85
N PRO A 99 12.67 11.56 -12.59
CA PRO A 99 13.14 12.87 -12.10
C PRO A 99 12.05 13.85 -11.66
N ASN A 100 10.86 13.75 -12.20
CA ASN A 100 9.73 14.64 -11.92
C ASN A 100 8.68 14.05 -10.96
N LYS A 101 9.01 12.98 -10.24
CA LYS A 101 8.03 12.28 -9.37
C LYS A 101 7.48 13.18 -8.27
N ILE A 102 8.34 13.86 -7.53
CA ILE A 102 7.90 14.73 -6.42
C ILE A 102 7.06 15.88 -6.97
N GLU A 103 7.54 16.56 -7.99
CA GLU A 103 6.86 17.70 -8.63
C GLU A 103 5.46 17.32 -9.12
N GLN A 104 5.35 16.25 -9.90
CA GLN A 104 4.08 15.79 -10.43
C GLN A 104 3.13 15.30 -9.34
N SER A 105 3.64 14.61 -8.34
CA SER A 105 2.82 14.13 -7.20
C SER A 105 2.25 15.30 -6.41
N LEU A 106 3.09 16.30 -6.11
CA LEU A 106 2.68 17.50 -5.37
C LEU A 106 1.66 18.33 -6.16
N GLN A 107 1.95 18.62 -7.43
CA GLN A 107 1.04 19.37 -8.28
C GLN A 107 -0.36 18.74 -8.32
N HIS A 108 -0.43 17.43 -8.56
CA HIS A 108 -1.71 16.74 -8.68
C HIS A 108 -2.50 16.64 -7.37
N ILE A 109 -1.85 16.55 -6.21
CA ILE A 109 -2.56 16.54 -4.93
C ILE A 109 -3.05 17.95 -4.55
N GLU A 110 -2.26 18.99 -4.82
CA GLU A 110 -2.65 20.40 -4.61
C GLU A 110 -3.81 20.82 -5.53
N GLU A 111 -3.85 20.35 -6.78
CA GLU A 111 -4.99 20.56 -7.68
C GLU A 111 -6.26 19.92 -7.13
N GLU A 112 -6.16 18.75 -6.51
CA GLU A 112 -7.30 18.07 -5.90
C GLU A 112 -7.73 18.72 -4.59
N GLU A 113 -6.80 19.25 -3.77
CA GLU A 113 -7.09 20.07 -2.60
C GLU A 113 -7.84 21.36 -2.97
N LYS A 114 -7.43 22.05 -4.02
CA LYS A 114 -8.15 23.23 -4.54
C LYS A 114 -9.58 22.89 -4.94
N LYS A 115 -9.80 21.69 -5.46
CA LYS A 115 -11.12 21.24 -5.93
C LYS A 115 -12.05 20.78 -4.80
N TYR A 116 -11.53 20.08 -3.80
CA TYR A 116 -12.31 19.39 -2.78
C TYR A 116 -12.13 19.99 -1.36
N GLY A 117 -11.19 20.91 -1.22
CA GLY A 117 -10.82 21.55 0.05
C GLY A 117 -9.68 20.84 0.78
N GLU A 118 -8.82 21.62 1.41
CA GLU A 118 -7.61 21.14 2.13
C GLU A 118 -7.93 20.17 3.29
N LYS A 119 -9.14 20.23 3.84
CA LYS A 119 -9.60 19.33 4.91
C LYS A 119 -10.09 17.98 4.40
N THR A 120 -10.15 17.79 3.09
CA THR A 120 -10.52 16.50 2.49
C THR A 120 -9.31 15.56 2.54
N PRO A 121 -9.42 14.37 3.15
CA PRO A 121 -8.35 13.37 3.10
C PRO A 121 -8.11 12.90 1.68
N LEU A 122 -6.88 13.08 1.17
CA LEU A 122 -6.51 12.77 -0.20
C LEU A 122 -5.31 11.84 -0.27
N VAL A 123 -5.42 10.84 -1.12
CA VAL A 123 -4.32 10.00 -1.60
C VAL A 123 -4.29 10.06 -3.12
N LYS A 124 -3.14 10.41 -3.68
CA LYS A 124 -2.87 10.21 -5.09
C LYS A 124 -1.88 9.06 -5.23
N TYR A 125 -2.06 8.22 -6.26
CA TYR A 125 -1.09 7.19 -6.62
C TYR A 125 -0.78 7.25 -8.11
N SER A 126 0.46 6.97 -8.49
CA SER A 126 0.90 7.07 -9.88
C SER A 126 0.92 5.71 -10.57
N LYS A 127 0.97 5.73 -11.89
CA LYS A 127 1.46 4.58 -12.66
C LYS A 127 2.96 4.37 -12.40
N PHE A 128 3.43 3.19 -12.74
CA PHE A 128 4.84 2.81 -12.68
C PHE A 128 5.18 1.89 -13.86
N LYS A 129 6.47 1.70 -14.10
CA LYS A 129 6.98 0.72 -15.07
C LYS A 129 7.77 -0.33 -14.31
N PHE A 130 7.70 -1.58 -14.75
CA PHE A 130 8.51 -2.64 -14.17
C PHE A 130 9.91 -2.65 -14.77
N ILE A 131 10.91 -2.89 -13.91
CA ILE A 131 12.29 -3.20 -14.29
C ILE A 131 12.73 -4.49 -13.59
N ASP A 132 13.69 -5.20 -14.17
CA ASP A 132 14.32 -6.37 -13.53
C ASP A 132 15.40 -5.96 -12.52
N GLY A 133 16.09 -6.97 -11.94
CA GLY A 133 17.18 -6.72 -10.98
C GLY A 133 18.33 -5.91 -11.54
N GLU A 134 18.57 -5.98 -12.83
CA GLU A 134 19.61 -5.25 -13.57
C GLU A 134 19.17 -3.88 -14.07
N GLY A 135 17.87 -3.54 -13.90
CA GLY A 135 17.30 -2.27 -14.33
C GLY A 135 16.72 -2.27 -15.74
N ASN A 136 16.67 -3.42 -16.44
CA ASN A 136 16.09 -3.52 -17.76
C ASN A 136 14.56 -3.49 -17.71
N PRO A 137 13.89 -2.84 -18.70
CA PRO A 137 12.43 -2.76 -18.72
C PRO A 137 11.75 -4.13 -18.84
N ILE A 138 10.73 -4.36 -18.01
CA ILE A 138 9.80 -5.49 -18.15
C ILE A 138 8.50 -4.98 -18.76
N HIS A 139 8.18 -5.40 -19.97
CA HIS A 139 6.97 -5.00 -20.67
C HIS A 139 5.75 -5.73 -20.12
N THR A 140 5.04 -5.09 -19.20
CA THR A 140 3.79 -5.59 -18.63
C THR A 140 2.76 -4.46 -18.59
N LEU A 141 1.55 -4.75 -19.10
CA LEU A 141 0.44 -3.80 -19.05
C LEU A 141 -0.32 -3.97 -17.72
N LEU A 142 -0.18 -3.01 -16.83
CA LEU A 142 -1.00 -2.92 -15.63
C LEU A 142 -2.08 -1.86 -15.82
N LYS A 143 -3.35 -2.28 -15.81
CA LYS A 143 -4.47 -1.34 -15.82
C LYS A 143 -4.79 -0.93 -14.39
N LEU A 144 -4.53 0.36 -14.09
CA LEU A 144 -4.86 0.96 -12.80
C LEU A 144 -6.16 1.78 -12.93
N PRO A 145 -7.05 1.73 -11.94
CA PRO A 145 -8.29 2.50 -11.96
C PRO A 145 -8.02 3.98 -11.72
N ALA A 146 -8.78 4.85 -12.40
CA ALA A 146 -8.66 6.31 -12.21
C ALA A 146 -9.03 6.74 -10.78
N ASN A 147 -9.98 6.04 -10.15
CA ASN A 147 -10.39 6.25 -8.76
C ASN A 147 -10.55 4.90 -8.06
N LEU A 148 -10.06 4.80 -6.84
CA LEU A 148 -10.25 3.64 -5.99
C LEU A 148 -11.39 3.91 -5.01
N SER A 149 -12.53 3.27 -5.26
CA SER A 149 -13.65 3.32 -4.33
C SER A 149 -13.46 2.36 -3.16
N LEU A 150 -14.11 2.64 -2.04
CA LEU A 150 -14.18 1.75 -0.89
C LEU A 150 -14.61 0.33 -1.30
N LYS A 151 -15.56 0.19 -2.22
CA LYS A 151 -16.07 -1.11 -2.70
C LYS A 151 -14.97 -1.98 -3.34
N VAL A 152 -14.09 -1.37 -4.14
CA VAL A 152 -12.92 -2.06 -4.72
C VAL A 152 -11.93 -2.42 -3.63
N LEU A 153 -11.62 -1.48 -2.75
CA LEU A 153 -10.66 -1.67 -1.66
C LEU A 153 -11.13 -2.65 -0.57
N LEU A 154 -12.40 -3.01 -0.51
CA LEU A 154 -12.86 -4.15 0.29
C LEU A 154 -12.35 -5.49 -0.27
N THR A 155 -11.81 -5.54 -1.48
CA THR A 155 -11.39 -6.79 -2.14
C THR A 155 -9.92 -6.81 -2.58
N GLU A 156 -9.34 -5.67 -2.98
CA GLU A 156 -7.98 -5.58 -3.53
C GLU A 156 -7.44 -4.16 -3.50
N ASN A 157 -6.14 -3.99 -3.21
CA ASN A 157 -5.44 -2.71 -3.33
C ASN A 157 -4.79 -2.56 -4.71
N TYR A 158 -4.84 -1.34 -5.26
CA TYR A 158 -4.19 -0.94 -6.51
C TYR A 158 -3.27 0.27 -6.33
N ALA A 159 -3.27 0.90 -5.15
CA ALA A 159 -2.42 2.02 -4.83
C ALA A 159 -1.23 1.51 -4.00
N TRP A 160 -0.09 1.29 -4.63
CA TRP A 160 1.10 0.78 -3.96
C TRP A 160 1.86 1.90 -3.26
N GLY A 161 2.44 1.62 -2.10
CA GLY A 161 3.06 2.59 -1.21
C GLY A 161 4.06 3.50 -1.93
N CYS A 162 5.01 2.92 -2.66
CA CYS A 162 6.03 3.67 -3.42
C CYS A 162 5.46 4.62 -4.51
N THR A 163 4.17 4.49 -4.84
CA THR A 163 3.49 5.36 -5.81
C THR A 163 2.66 6.47 -5.18
N MET A 164 2.44 6.42 -3.85
CA MET A 164 1.51 7.30 -3.15
C MET A 164 2.10 8.66 -2.76
N ILE A 165 1.24 9.68 -2.75
CA ILE A 165 1.38 10.91 -1.98
C ILE A 165 0.10 11.14 -1.17
N LEU A 166 0.26 11.58 0.08
CA LEU A 166 -0.82 11.91 1.02
C LEU A 166 -0.76 13.37 1.39
N ASN A 167 -1.94 13.99 1.61
CA ASN A 167 -2.01 15.31 2.20
C ASN A 167 -2.15 15.27 3.73
N ARG A 168 -2.06 16.42 4.39
CA ARG A 168 -2.17 16.55 5.85
C ARG A 168 -3.50 15.99 6.37
N ALA A 169 -4.60 16.23 5.70
CA ALA A 169 -5.91 15.74 6.14
C ALA A 169 -5.98 14.20 6.16
N ALA A 170 -5.31 13.51 5.23
CA ALA A 170 -5.21 12.06 5.25
C ALA A 170 -4.31 11.56 6.40
N ILE A 171 -3.21 12.27 6.68
CA ILE A 171 -2.31 11.96 7.80
C ILE A 171 -3.07 12.12 9.13
N ASP A 172 -3.83 13.20 9.31
CA ASP A 172 -4.62 13.48 10.51
C ASP A 172 -5.80 12.51 10.71
N LEU A 173 -6.38 12.04 9.61
CA LEU A 173 -7.43 11.02 9.66
C LEU A 173 -6.89 9.69 10.19
N ILE A 174 -5.74 9.27 9.68
CA ILE A 174 -5.11 7.97 9.98
C ILE A 174 -4.43 7.98 11.34
N LYS A 175 -3.62 9.00 11.64
CA LYS A 175 -2.81 9.22 12.84
C LYS A 175 -1.77 8.13 13.13
N HIS A 176 -2.14 6.87 12.96
CA HIS A 176 -1.30 5.69 13.22
C HIS A 176 -1.71 4.54 12.31
N ILE A 177 -0.74 3.89 11.70
CA ILE A 177 -0.93 2.65 10.94
C ILE A 177 -0.68 1.48 11.89
N PRO A 178 -1.66 0.57 12.11
CA PRO A 178 -1.44 -0.58 12.96
C PRO A 178 -0.28 -1.43 12.45
N PRO A 179 0.76 -1.69 13.25
CA PRO A 179 1.96 -2.41 12.80
C PRO A 179 1.70 -3.88 12.44
N GLU A 180 0.56 -4.42 12.88
CA GLU A 180 0.04 -5.73 12.50
C GLU A 180 -0.73 -5.73 11.19
N SER A 181 -0.98 -4.58 10.58
CA SER A 181 -1.58 -4.50 9.25
C SER A 181 -0.71 -5.22 8.23
N VAL A 182 -1.37 -5.84 7.24
CA VAL A 182 -0.65 -6.60 6.21
C VAL A 182 0.30 -5.72 5.42
N ASN A 183 -0.22 -4.57 4.96
CA ASN A 183 0.52 -3.56 4.23
C ASN A 183 0.07 -2.17 4.66
N HIS A 184 1.01 -1.26 4.83
CA HIS A 184 0.74 0.14 5.18
C HIS A 184 -0.10 0.85 4.12
N ASP A 185 0.19 0.62 2.86
CA ASP A 185 -0.45 1.24 1.70
C ASP A 185 -1.92 0.82 1.56
N TYR A 186 -2.21 -0.47 1.74
CA TYR A 186 -3.58 -0.96 1.69
C TYR A 186 -4.42 -0.37 2.83
N TYR A 187 -3.88 -0.32 4.04
CA TYR A 187 -4.55 0.32 5.18
C TYR A 187 -4.85 1.79 4.90
N ILE A 188 -3.87 2.55 4.41
CA ILE A 188 -4.01 3.97 4.04
C ILE A 188 -5.11 4.14 3.00
N ALA A 189 -5.04 3.40 1.89
CA ALA A 189 -6.02 3.50 0.80
C ALA A 189 -7.44 3.18 1.27
N LEU A 190 -7.59 2.11 2.08
CA LEU A 190 -8.88 1.70 2.62
C LEU A 190 -9.49 2.79 3.52
N VAL A 191 -8.71 3.31 4.49
CA VAL A 191 -9.17 4.37 5.39
C VAL A 191 -9.55 5.62 4.61
N VAL A 192 -8.66 6.11 3.74
CA VAL A 192 -8.91 7.36 3.01
C VAL A 192 -10.08 7.21 2.03
N SER A 193 -10.28 6.06 1.42
CA SER A 193 -11.42 5.85 0.50
C SER A 193 -12.79 5.95 1.17
N ALA A 194 -12.86 5.74 2.48
CA ALA A 194 -14.10 5.82 3.23
C ALA A 194 -14.48 7.25 3.68
N PHE A 195 -13.50 8.15 3.78
CA PHE A 195 -13.68 9.51 4.30
C PHE A 195 -13.29 10.62 3.31
N GLY A 196 -12.58 10.25 2.26
CA GLY A 196 -12.01 11.19 1.29
C GLY A 196 -11.90 10.57 -0.10
N ARG A 197 -10.73 10.70 -0.73
CA ARG A 197 -10.52 10.28 -2.12
C ARG A 197 -9.18 9.59 -2.32
N VAL A 198 -9.20 8.53 -3.14
CA VAL A 198 -8.00 7.84 -3.62
C VAL A 198 -8.06 7.83 -5.15
N SER A 199 -7.14 8.53 -5.81
CA SER A 199 -7.19 8.77 -7.26
C SER A 199 -5.84 8.66 -7.95
N LEU A 200 -5.86 8.34 -9.25
CA LEU A 200 -4.69 8.05 -10.07
C LEU A 200 -4.07 9.34 -10.64
N ILE A 201 -2.74 9.40 -10.60
CA ILE A 201 -1.94 10.24 -11.48
C ILE A 201 -1.63 9.40 -12.73
N ASP A 202 -2.20 9.76 -13.88
CA ASP A 202 -2.07 8.99 -15.13
C ASP A 202 -0.70 9.16 -15.81
N LYS A 203 0.36 9.13 -14.99
CA LYS A 203 1.77 9.19 -15.41
C LYS A 203 2.56 8.13 -14.67
N ALA A 204 3.49 7.47 -15.36
CA ALA A 204 4.46 6.60 -14.71
C ALA A 204 5.52 7.47 -14.04
N LEU A 205 5.69 7.35 -12.73
CA LEU A 205 6.62 8.16 -11.93
C LEU A 205 7.66 7.30 -11.18
N VAL A 206 7.53 5.98 -11.24
CA VAL A 206 8.41 5.01 -10.58
C VAL A 206 8.81 3.91 -11.57
N LEU A 207 10.05 3.50 -11.53
CA LEU A 207 10.54 2.25 -12.08
C LEU A 207 10.54 1.24 -10.93
N TYR A 208 9.53 0.38 -10.92
CA TYR A 208 9.31 -0.63 -9.87
C TYR A 208 10.17 -1.86 -10.16
N ARG A 209 11.11 -2.15 -9.27
CA ARG A 209 12.05 -3.25 -9.46
C ARG A 209 11.46 -4.59 -9.04
N GLN A 210 11.67 -5.59 -9.90
CA GLN A 210 11.28 -6.97 -9.66
C GLN A 210 12.51 -7.83 -9.42
N HIS A 211 12.63 -8.40 -8.22
CA HIS A 211 13.66 -9.36 -7.84
C HIS A 211 13.08 -10.42 -6.88
N GLN A 212 13.87 -11.43 -6.53
CA GLN A 212 13.36 -12.58 -5.77
C GLN A 212 12.89 -12.25 -4.35
N ASP A 213 13.42 -11.18 -3.77
CA ASP A 213 13.17 -10.77 -2.38
C ASP A 213 12.03 -9.73 -2.24
N ASN A 214 11.30 -9.42 -3.31
CA ASN A 214 10.16 -8.49 -3.24
C ASN A 214 9.05 -9.01 -2.32
N VAL A 215 8.63 -8.21 -1.35
CA VAL A 215 7.55 -8.53 -0.41
C VAL A 215 6.22 -8.75 -1.14
N SER A 216 5.92 -7.98 -2.18
CA SER A 216 4.70 -8.06 -2.99
C SER A 216 4.68 -9.20 -4.02
N GLY A 217 5.75 -10.02 -4.07
CA GLY A 217 5.90 -11.10 -5.04
C GLY A 217 6.25 -10.60 -6.44
N ASN A 218 6.83 -11.50 -7.25
CA ASN A 218 7.20 -11.19 -8.63
C ASN A 218 5.97 -11.15 -9.54
N VAL A 219 5.94 -10.20 -10.47
CA VAL A 219 5.07 -10.27 -11.64
C VAL A 219 5.66 -11.36 -12.54
N ASP A 220 5.38 -12.61 -12.19
CA ASP A 220 5.89 -13.75 -12.90
C ASP A 220 5.56 -13.68 -14.39
N LYS A 221 6.55 -14.00 -15.23
CA LYS A 221 6.39 -14.41 -16.63
C LYS A 221 5.54 -15.69 -16.77
N MET A 222 4.88 -16.14 -15.69
CA MET A 222 4.05 -17.34 -15.69
C MET A 222 2.82 -17.14 -16.59
N SER A 223 2.66 -18.07 -17.52
CA SER A 223 1.45 -18.14 -18.35
C SER A 223 0.20 -18.26 -17.47
N PHE A 224 -0.96 -17.85 -17.99
CA PHE A 224 -2.25 -17.98 -17.29
C PHE A 224 -2.48 -19.42 -16.79
N SER A 225 -2.08 -20.42 -17.56
CA SER A 225 -2.20 -21.85 -17.21
C SER A 225 -1.31 -22.26 -16.03
N SER A 226 -0.08 -21.72 -15.92
CA SER A 226 0.81 -22.02 -14.81
C SER A 226 0.40 -21.30 -13.51
N ARG A 227 -0.14 -20.06 -13.61
CA ARG A 227 -0.78 -19.39 -12.47
C ARG A 227 -1.98 -20.18 -11.97
N PHE A 228 -2.83 -20.65 -12.87
CA PHE A 228 -3.99 -21.46 -12.55
C PHE A 228 -3.59 -22.78 -11.86
N LYS A 229 -2.58 -23.50 -12.39
CA LYS A 229 -2.04 -24.72 -11.75
C LYS A 229 -1.48 -24.47 -10.35
N ARG A 230 -0.79 -23.34 -10.11
CA ARG A 230 -0.26 -22.98 -8.79
C ARG A 230 -1.40 -22.73 -7.79
N TYR A 231 -2.48 -22.08 -8.22
CA TYR A 231 -3.68 -21.84 -7.39
C TYR A 231 -4.35 -23.12 -6.93
N PHE A 232 -4.32 -24.18 -7.72
CA PHE A 232 -4.90 -25.48 -7.33
C PHE A 232 -3.96 -26.38 -6.54
N LYS A 233 -2.67 -26.10 -6.56
CA LYS A 233 -1.66 -26.96 -5.91
C LYS A 233 -1.38 -26.57 -4.46
N ASP A 234 -1.61 -25.30 -4.10
CA ASP A 234 -1.34 -24.79 -2.76
C ASP A 234 -2.50 -23.89 -2.27
N SER A 235 -3.34 -24.44 -1.40
CA SER A 235 -4.46 -23.71 -0.81
C SER A 235 -4.03 -22.51 0.03
N ALA A 236 -2.82 -22.51 0.61
CA ALA A 236 -2.31 -21.41 1.41
C ALA A 236 -2.14 -20.14 0.56
N VAL A 237 -1.74 -20.28 -0.71
CA VAL A 237 -1.63 -19.16 -1.67
C VAL A 237 -2.96 -18.45 -1.91
N MET A 238 -4.08 -19.16 -1.76
CA MET A 238 -5.42 -18.60 -1.93
C MET A 238 -6.03 -18.09 -0.62
N ILE A 239 -5.80 -18.80 0.47
CA ILE A 239 -6.39 -18.49 1.78
C ILE A 239 -5.73 -17.26 2.38
N LYS A 240 -4.40 -17.17 2.35
CA LYS A 240 -3.64 -16.09 2.98
C LYS A 240 -4.11 -14.69 2.55
N PRO A 241 -4.19 -14.33 1.26
CA PRO A 241 -4.67 -13.01 0.85
C PRO A 241 -6.11 -12.70 1.26
N LEU A 242 -6.98 -13.71 1.29
CA LEU A 242 -8.37 -13.52 1.75
C LEU A 242 -8.42 -13.25 3.26
N THR A 243 -7.64 -14.01 4.05
CA THR A 243 -7.57 -13.84 5.50
C THR A 243 -7.00 -12.48 5.87
N GLU A 244 -5.92 -12.09 5.22
CA GLU A 244 -5.28 -10.79 5.40
C GLU A 244 -6.25 -9.64 5.06
N ASN A 245 -6.95 -9.74 3.94
CA ASN A 245 -7.95 -8.75 3.55
C ASN A 245 -9.12 -8.69 4.56
N TYR A 246 -9.66 -9.83 4.98
CA TYR A 246 -10.75 -9.86 5.94
C TYR A 246 -10.33 -9.29 7.31
N ARG A 247 -9.11 -9.60 7.79
CA ARG A 247 -8.54 -9.00 9.01
C ARG A 247 -8.40 -7.49 8.89
N LEU A 248 -7.87 -7.01 7.78
CA LEU A 248 -7.70 -5.58 7.51
C LEU A 248 -9.04 -4.85 7.55
N VAL A 249 -10.05 -5.36 6.83
CA VAL A 249 -11.39 -4.75 6.79
C VAL A 249 -12.06 -4.78 8.16
N LYS A 250 -11.91 -5.87 8.91
CA LYS A 250 -12.43 -6.01 10.28
C LYS A 250 -11.78 -4.98 11.22
N SER A 251 -10.45 -4.92 11.27
CA SER A 251 -9.69 -3.96 12.08
C SER A 251 -10.05 -2.50 11.73
N PHE A 252 -10.16 -2.20 10.44
CA PHE A 252 -10.62 -0.90 9.98
C PHE A 252 -12.02 -0.58 10.50
N TYR A 253 -12.98 -1.50 10.38
CA TYR A 253 -14.34 -1.29 10.85
C TYR A 253 -14.40 -1.08 12.36
N GLU A 254 -13.70 -1.89 13.14
CA GLU A 254 -13.63 -1.78 14.60
C GLU A 254 -13.11 -0.39 15.03
N ARG A 255 -12.10 0.13 14.33
CA ARG A 255 -11.47 1.41 14.65
C ARG A 255 -12.28 2.63 14.22
N TYR A 256 -13.00 2.56 13.10
CA TYR A 256 -13.63 3.73 12.47
C TYR A 256 -15.16 3.67 12.42
N SER A 257 -15.82 2.60 12.84
CA SER A 257 -17.28 2.41 12.69
C SER A 257 -18.12 3.55 13.25
N SER A 258 -17.73 4.14 14.39
CA SER A 258 -18.43 5.27 15.01
C SER A 258 -18.28 6.58 14.22
N ARG A 259 -17.23 6.71 13.40
CA ARG A 259 -16.92 7.91 12.60
C ARG A 259 -17.36 7.78 11.14
N LEU A 260 -17.62 6.54 10.67
CA LEU A 260 -18.01 6.29 9.28
C LEU A 260 -19.36 6.93 8.95
N PRO A 261 -19.50 7.58 7.78
CA PRO A 261 -20.80 7.91 7.24
C PRO A 261 -21.71 6.68 7.19
N GLN A 262 -23.01 6.87 7.38
CA GLN A 262 -23.96 5.76 7.52
C GLN A 262 -23.91 4.75 6.36
N ALA A 263 -23.81 5.22 5.12
CA ALA A 263 -23.76 4.35 3.95
C ALA A 263 -22.52 3.44 3.94
N GLN A 264 -21.33 3.98 4.25
CA GLN A 264 -20.09 3.23 4.35
C GLN A 264 -20.11 2.24 5.53
N ARG A 265 -20.66 2.68 6.66
CA ARG A 265 -20.83 1.81 7.83
C ARG A 265 -21.72 0.61 7.52
N LEU A 266 -22.86 0.82 6.87
CA LEU A 266 -23.77 -0.27 6.46
C LEU A 266 -23.14 -1.20 5.41
N LEU A 267 -22.39 -0.64 4.46
CA LEU A 267 -21.67 -1.41 3.46
C LEU A 267 -20.67 -2.37 4.09
N ILE A 268 -19.81 -1.86 4.98
CA ILE A 268 -18.74 -2.67 5.59
C ILE A 268 -19.32 -3.66 6.60
N ALA A 269 -20.27 -3.23 7.45
CA ALA A 269 -20.96 -4.11 8.38
C ALA A 269 -21.66 -5.26 7.65
N GLY A 270 -22.37 -4.95 6.56
CA GLY A 270 -23.02 -5.97 5.73
C GLY A 270 -22.03 -6.94 5.09
N PHE A 271 -20.89 -6.45 4.60
CA PHE A 271 -19.84 -7.29 4.04
C PHE A 271 -19.24 -8.24 5.09
N LEU A 272 -18.88 -7.74 6.29
CA LEU A 272 -18.32 -8.54 7.36
C LEU A 272 -19.34 -9.57 7.91
N ALA A 273 -20.61 -9.17 8.09
CA ALA A 273 -21.68 -10.07 8.52
C ALA A 273 -21.93 -11.19 7.49
N ALA A 274 -21.93 -10.87 6.21
CA ALA A 274 -22.12 -11.84 5.13
C ALA A 274 -20.98 -12.86 5.04
N TYR A 275 -19.74 -12.45 5.37
CA TYR A 275 -18.61 -13.39 5.50
C TYR A 275 -18.88 -14.47 6.55
N GLN A 276 -19.52 -14.13 7.67
CA GLN A 276 -19.87 -15.05 8.73
C GLN A 276 -21.10 -15.91 8.40
N ALA A 277 -22.11 -15.31 7.77
CA ALA A 277 -23.39 -15.97 7.50
C ALA A 277 -23.31 -17.12 6.47
N GLY A 278 -22.39 -17.06 5.51
CA GLY A 278 -22.22 -18.13 4.53
C GLY A 278 -21.90 -17.62 3.13
N PHE A 279 -21.56 -18.57 2.23
CA PHE A 279 -21.16 -18.23 0.87
C PHE A 279 -22.28 -17.53 0.09
N PHE A 280 -23.51 -18.03 0.14
CA PHE A 280 -24.62 -17.45 -0.62
C PHE A 280 -25.03 -16.06 -0.14
N GLU A 281 -25.00 -15.82 1.19
CA GLU A 281 -25.25 -14.48 1.72
C GLU A 281 -24.12 -13.52 1.38
N LEU A 282 -22.87 -13.99 1.37
CA LEU A 282 -21.76 -13.20 0.90
C LEU A 282 -21.89 -12.86 -0.58
N LEU A 283 -22.19 -13.85 -1.43
CA LEU A 283 -22.38 -13.65 -2.86
C LEU A 283 -23.50 -12.63 -3.15
N LYS A 284 -24.66 -12.77 -2.50
CA LYS A 284 -25.77 -11.81 -2.57
C LYS A 284 -25.35 -10.39 -2.16
N THR A 285 -24.54 -10.29 -1.11
CA THR A 285 -24.02 -9.00 -0.61
C THR A 285 -23.04 -8.37 -1.60
N LEU A 286 -22.14 -9.16 -2.20
CA LEU A 286 -21.22 -8.69 -3.23
C LEU A 286 -21.97 -8.08 -4.42
N PHE A 287 -23.01 -8.76 -4.93
CA PHE A 287 -23.82 -8.24 -6.03
C PHE A 287 -24.67 -7.04 -5.60
N LYS A 288 -25.32 -7.10 -4.45
CA LYS A 288 -26.16 -5.99 -3.95
C LYS A 288 -25.40 -4.68 -3.83
N PHE A 289 -24.17 -4.73 -3.34
CA PHE A 289 -23.36 -3.52 -3.11
C PHE A 289 -22.36 -3.23 -4.22
N GLY A 290 -22.17 -4.13 -5.18
CA GLY A 290 -21.19 -4.00 -6.25
C GLY A 290 -19.74 -4.08 -5.71
N ILE A 291 -19.46 -5.02 -4.80
CA ILE A 291 -18.14 -5.23 -4.20
C ILE A 291 -17.38 -6.23 -5.05
N PHE A 292 -16.57 -5.72 -5.98
CA PHE A 292 -15.83 -6.54 -6.94
C PHE A 292 -14.42 -6.01 -7.18
N LYS A 293 -13.52 -6.94 -7.54
CA LYS A 293 -12.21 -6.62 -8.08
C LYS A 293 -12.34 -6.03 -9.48
N ILE A 294 -11.28 -5.39 -9.97
CA ILE A 294 -11.24 -4.87 -11.33
C ILE A 294 -10.86 -6.00 -12.30
N GLY A 295 -11.76 -6.30 -13.22
CA GLY A 295 -11.60 -7.34 -14.24
C GLY A 295 -12.42 -8.61 -13.97
N LEU A 296 -13.10 -9.10 -15.03
CA LEU A 296 -14.01 -10.25 -14.94
C LEU A 296 -13.29 -11.51 -14.45
N GLY A 297 -12.15 -11.85 -15.05
CA GLY A 297 -11.39 -13.05 -14.66
C GLY A 297 -10.96 -13.06 -13.21
N LYS A 298 -10.54 -11.91 -12.67
CA LYS A 298 -10.21 -11.79 -11.23
C LYS A 298 -11.43 -12.04 -10.33
N ASN A 299 -12.60 -11.59 -10.74
CA ASN A 299 -13.83 -11.80 -9.97
C ASN A 299 -14.27 -13.27 -9.98
N LEU A 300 -14.14 -13.96 -11.09
CA LEU A 300 -14.41 -15.42 -11.16
C LEU A 300 -13.52 -16.19 -10.21
N VAL A 301 -12.21 -15.91 -10.23
CA VAL A 301 -11.25 -16.53 -9.29
C VAL A 301 -11.59 -16.15 -7.83
N TYR A 302 -11.92 -14.88 -7.57
CA TYR A 302 -12.28 -14.41 -6.24
C TYR A 302 -13.51 -15.13 -5.68
N ILE A 303 -14.60 -15.20 -6.47
CA ILE A 303 -15.83 -15.89 -6.06
C ILE A 303 -15.59 -17.39 -5.83
N TYR A 304 -14.81 -18.04 -6.72
CA TYR A 304 -14.44 -19.44 -6.55
C TYR A 304 -13.61 -19.67 -5.28
N THR A 305 -12.66 -18.79 -5.00
CA THR A 305 -11.85 -18.87 -3.78
C THR A 305 -12.69 -18.67 -2.52
N LEU A 306 -13.65 -17.74 -2.54
CA LEU A 306 -14.60 -17.54 -1.45
C LEU A 306 -15.49 -18.77 -1.23
N PHE A 307 -15.95 -19.41 -2.31
CA PHE A 307 -16.73 -20.64 -2.23
C PHE A 307 -15.98 -21.73 -1.48
N LEU A 308 -14.72 -21.95 -1.81
CA LEU A 308 -13.89 -23.00 -1.22
C LEU A 308 -13.41 -22.68 0.22
N TYR A 309 -12.97 -21.43 0.46
CA TYR A 309 -12.12 -21.13 1.62
C TYR A 309 -12.69 -20.10 2.59
N ARG A 310 -13.86 -19.49 2.32
CA ARG A 310 -14.47 -18.50 3.22
C ARG A 310 -14.54 -18.97 4.68
N LYS A 311 -14.97 -20.21 4.92
CA LYS A 311 -15.07 -20.76 6.27
C LYS A 311 -13.71 -20.80 6.97
N ALA A 312 -12.68 -21.30 6.31
CA ALA A 312 -11.32 -21.33 6.84
C ALA A 312 -10.79 -19.92 7.19
N VAL A 313 -11.11 -18.90 6.38
CA VAL A 313 -10.78 -17.50 6.64
C VAL A 313 -11.43 -17.01 7.94
N VAL A 314 -12.72 -17.27 8.12
CA VAL A 314 -13.45 -16.83 9.33
C VAL A 314 -12.91 -17.54 10.57
N ASP A 315 -12.69 -18.85 10.50
CA ASP A 315 -12.18 -19.65 11.61
C ASP A 315 -10.78 -19.20 12.04
N ASP A 316 -9.89 -18.90 11.08
CA ASP A 316 -8.53 -18.43 11.35
C ASP A 316 -8.52 -17.06 12.05
N VAL A 317 -9.35 -16.12 11.58
CA VAL A 317 -9.44 -14.77 12.19
C VAL A 317 -10.06 -14.85 13.59
N TYR A 318 -11.07 -15.70 13.79
CA TYR A 318 -11.68 -15.89 15.10
C TYR A 318 -10.73 -16.52 16.12
N ASN A 319 -9.98 -17.55 15.73
CA ASN A 319 -9.01 -18.20 16.60
C ASN A 319 -7.82 -17.33 16.96
N SER A 320 -7.39 -16.47 16.04
CA SER A 320 -6.30 -15.50 16.28
C SER A 320 -6.70 -14.37 17.24
N SER A 321 -8.00 -14.07 17.36
CA SER A 321 -8.52 -13.03 18.28
C SER A 321 -8.65 -13.51 19.72
N LYS A 322 -8.46 -14.82 19.99
CA LYS A 322 -8.54 -15.43 21.33
C LYS A 322 -7.16 -15.67 21.98
N LYS A 323 -6.09 -15.48 21.21
CA LYS A 323 -4.69 -15.53 21.69
C LYS A 323 -4.17 -14.13 21.94
#